data_68c55484a477811beb92883681ae80c2
#
_entry.id   68c55484a477811beb92883681ae80c2
#
_cell.length_a   1.000
_cell.length_b   1.000
_cell.length_c   1.000
_cell.angle_alpha   90.00
_cell.angle_beta   90.00
_cell.angle_gamma   90.00
#
_symmetry.space_group_name_H-M   'P 1'
#
loop_
_entity.id
_entity.type
_entity.pdbx_description
1 polymer ?
#
loop_
_entity_poly.entity_id
_entity_poly.type
_entity_poly.pdbx_seq_one_letter_code
_entity_poly.pdbx_strand_id
1 'polypeptide(L)'
;MGIFLLQACGTKNETNSQEISSLEVSVPIQMDTTISQEFVADINAINNVEIRARVKGYLDKIHVDEGKAVRKGQVLFTINNLEYLAEVMRAKSVLNQTMADIKAEELELINTRLLVDRNVIAKNQLSIALAKIEGLKAKKEEAEAHVKAAQLRVEYSSIRAPFDGVVDRLPFKTGSLVDEGTLLTTLSDTKNVFAYFNVSEKEYLAFAELGEGFKHNTSVSLLLANGELYPHGGKVETIEGEFDKNTGNIAFRARFDNPEKLLKHGSSGRVQMPKKVNGYWLIPQKAVFEIQEKNYVFVKDKTGTLKMKSLIPEIRMPHFYLVKGFTSSDTVLVEGIQLVKQGQKIKGEYVPMRRILEKSKTL
;
A
#
# COMPACT_ATOMS: atom_id res chain seq x y z
N MET A 1 37.47 8.42 97.24
CA MET A 1 38.40 8.36 96.08
C MET A 1 38.25 7.01 95.42
N GLY A 2 37.36 6.92 94.45
CA GLY A 2 36.98 5.68 93.76
C GLY A 2 37.41 5.76 92.32
N ILE A 3 38.24 4.84 91.90
CA ILE A 3 38.74 4.66 90.55
C ILE A 3 37.80 3.80 89.77
N PHE A 4 37.13 4.37 88.70
CA PHE A 4 36.33 3.63 87.74
C PHE A 4 37.24 3.15 86.62
N LEU A 5 37.35 1.81 86.46
CA LEU A 5 38.00 1.17 85.33
C LEU A 5 36.97 1.03 84.23
N LEU A 6 37.17 1.71 83.12
CA LEU A 6 36.38 1.52 81.84
C LEU A 6 36.95 0.34 81.08
N GLN A 7 36.20 -0.76 81.00
CA GLN A 7 36.44 -1.87 80.04
C GLN A 7 35.85 -1.52 78.65
N ALA A 8 36.73 -1.37 77.68
CA ALA A 8 36.36 -1.22 76.28
C ALA A 8 36.08 -2.64 75.68
N CYS A 9 34.79 -2.96 75.40
CA CYS A 9 34.45 -4.09 74.59
C CYS A 9 34.69 -3.77 73.11
N GLY A 10 35.71 -4.39 72.53
CA GLY A 10 35.92 -4.41 71.08
C GLY A 10 34.88 -5.28 70.40
N THR A 11 33.90 -4.67 69.68
CA THR A 11 33.01 -5.37 68.77
C THR A 11 33.75 -5.77 67.51
N LYS A 12 34.06 -7.07 67.40
CA LYS A 12 34.39 -7.70 66.09
C LYS A 12 33.25 -7.49 65.13
N ASN A 13 33.40 -6.66 64.12
CA ASN A 13 32.54 -6.67 62.95
C ASN A 13 32.75 -8.00 62.22
N GLU A 14 31.93 -8.99 62.51
CA GLU A 14 31.74 -10.14 61.64
C GLU A 14 31.02 -9.63 60.36
N THR A 15 31.76 -9.50 59.29
CA THR A 15 31.24 -9.34 57.95
C THR A 15 30.45 -10.62 57.65
N ASN A 16 29.16 -10.58 57.92
CA ASN A 16 28.21 -11.62 57.55
C ASN A 16 28.13 -11.71 56.02
N SER A 17 29.05 -12.45 55.42
CA SER A 17 28.94 -12.84 54.00
C SER A 17 27.80 -13.87 53.92
N GLN A 18 26.56 -13.37 53.75
CA GLN A 18 25.46 -14.20 53.35
C GLN A 18 25.90 -14.94 52.09
N GLU A 19 26.16 -16.24 52.22
CA GLU A 19 26.24 -17.15 51.06
C GLU A 19 24.94 -17.06 50.31
N ILE A 20 24.96 -16.25 49.25
CA ILE A 20 23.83 -16.14 48.33
C ILE A 20 23.69 -17.52 47.69
N SER A 21 22.52 -18.15 47.87
CA SER A 21 22.04 -19.36 47.20
C SER A 21 22.44 -19.34 45.73
N SER A 22 22.73 -20.49 45.15
CA SER A 22 23.21 -20.65 43.77
C SER A 22 22.34 -19.89 42.80
N LEU A 23 22.95 -18.90 42.11
CA LEU A 23 22.26 -18.04 41.15
C LEU A 23 22.42 -18.63 39.74
N GLU A 24 21.34 -18.61 38.97
CA GLU A 24 21.37 -19.14 37.59
C GLU A 24 22.27 -18.24 36.70
N VAL A 25 23.24 -18.88 36.07
CA VAL A 25 24.10 -18.23 35.08
C VAL A 25 24.04 -19.00 33.75
N SER A 26 24.18 -18.31 32.63
CA SER A 26 24.15 -18.93 31.31
C SER A 26 25.15 -18.28 30.36
N VAL A 27 25.62 -19.03 29.41
CA VAL A 27 26.40 -18.51 28.29
C VAL A 27 25.43 -18.07 27.17
N PRO A 28 25.49 -16.81 26.70
CA PRO A 28 24.70 -16.37 25.56
C PRO A 28 24.94 -17.28 24.35
N ILE A 29 23.88 -17.51 23.57
CA ILE A 29 24.01 -18.25 22.31
C ILE A 29 23.91 -17.27 21.14
N GLN A 30 24.72 -17.52 20.14
CA GLN A 30 24.59 -16.81 18.88
C GLN A 30 23.42 -17.38 18.11
N MET A 31 22.60 -16.48 17.56
CA MET A 31 21.38 -16.87 16.86
C MET A 31 21.33 -16.17 15.49
N ASP A 32 21.24 -16.99 14.46
CA ASP A 32 20.85 -16.57 13.15
C ASP A 32 19.36 -16.89 12.97
N THR A 33 18.55 -15.88 12.76
CA THR A 33 17.09 -16.04 12.68
C THR A 33 16.50 -15.08 11.68
N THR A 34 15.24 -15.31 11.35
CA THR A 34 14.45 -14.35 10.54
C THR A 34 13.39 -13.74 11.45
N ILE A 35 13.38 -12.46 11.53
CA ILE A 35 12.34 -11.69 12.23
C ILE A 35 11.38 -11.07 11.22
N SER A 36 10.15 -10.79 11.64
CA SER A 36 9.22 -10.00 10.87
C SER A 36 9.40 -8.52 11.22
N GLN A 37 9.73 -7.71 10.23
CA GLN A 37 9.73 -6.26 10.37
C GLN A 37 8.41 -5.72 9.84
N GLU A 38 7.74 -4.89 10.64
CA GLU A 38 6.42 -4.36 10.34
C GLU A 38 6.51 -2.94 9.79
N PHE A 39 5.74 -2.67 8.73
CA PHE A 39 5.60 -1.37 8.11
C PHE A 39 4.12 -1.03 8.01
N VAL A 40 3.73 0.17 8.45
CA VAL A 40 2.36 0.65 8.26
C VAL A 40 2.09 0.76 6.76
N ALA A 41 0.95 0.26 6.34
CA ALA A 41 0.58 0.19 4.93
C ALA A 41 -0.83 0.69 4.69
N ASP A 42 -0.99 1.40 3.56
CA ASP A 42 -2.26 1.80 3.00
C ASP A 42 -2.68 0.82 1.91
N ILE A 43 -3.87 0.27 2.04
CA ILE A 43 -4.41 -0.74 1.13
C ILE A 43 -5.28 -0.06 0.09
N ASN A 44 -4.88 -0.18 -1.17
CA ASN A 44 -5.55 0.44 -2.30
C ASN A 44 -6.04 -0.61 -3.30
N ALA A 45 -7.23 -0.39 -3.87
CA ALA A 45 -7.70 -1.16 -5.01
C ALA A 45 -6.74 -1.00 -6.20
N ILE A 46 -6.63 -2.01 -7.06
CA ILE A 46 -5.81 -1.92 -8.28
C ILE A 46 -6.28 -0.77 -9.17
N ASN A 47 -7.58 -0.67 -9.36
CA ASN A 47 -8.22 0.42 -10.07
C ASN A 47 -9.25 1.08 -9.15
N ASN A 48 -9.13 2.38 -8.96
CA ASN A 48 -10.12 3.19 -8.26
C ASN A 48 -10.40 4.43 -9.11
N VAL A 49 -11.59 4.49 -9.71
CA VAL A 49 -11.92 5.51 -10.71
C VAL A 49 -13.22 6.22 -10.33
N GLU A 50 -13.18 7.53 -10.38
CA GLU A 50 -14.35 8.38 -10.25
C GLU A 50 -15.21 8.31 -11.51
N ILE A 51 -16.46 7.93 -11.36
CA ILE A 51 -17.46 7.91 -12.42
C ILE A 51 -18.16 9.26 -12.42
N ARG A 52 -17.91 10.06 -13.46
CA ARG A 52 -18.41 11.42 -13.60
C ARG A 52 -19.40 11.51 -14.78
N ALA A 53 -20.40 12.41 -14.66
CA ALA A 53 -21.27 12.76 -15.75
C ALA A 53 -20.46 13.41 -16.88
N ARG A 54 -20.73 13.01 -18.14
CA ARG A 54 -20.08 13.57 -19.34
C ARG A 54 -20.99 14.52 -20.11
N VAL A 55 -22.27 14.58 -19.70
CA VAL A 55 -23.28 15.50 -20.24
C VAL A 55 -24.15 15.97 -19.07
N LYS A 56 -24.76 17.15 -19.22
CA LYS A 56 -25.68 17.69 -18.22
C LYS A 56 -27.09 17.11 -18.40
N GLY A 57 -27.88 17.11 -17.36
CA GLY A 57 -29.30 16.74 -17.41
C GLY A 57 -29.80 16.13 -16.12
N TYR A 58 -31.06 15.74 -16.10
CA TYR A 58 -31.65 15.08 -14.94
C TYR A 58 -31.32 13.59 -14.93
N LEU A 59 -30.96 13.03 -13.79
CA LEU A 59 -30.82 11.58 -13.62
C LEU A 59 -32.19 10.91 -13.75
N ASP A 60 -32.42 10.21 -14.86
CA ASP A 60 -33.67 9.51 -15.14
C ASP A 60 -33.73 8.18 -14.37
N LYS A 61 -32.65 7.40 -14.41
CA LYS A 61 -32.57 6.08 -13.74
C LYS A 61 -31.19 5.83 -13.15
N ILE A 62 -31.19 5.21 -11.97
CA ILE A 62 -30.00 4.64 -11.32
C ILE A 62 -30.20 3.12 -11.34
N HIS A 63 -29.29 2.40 -12.01
CA HIS A 63 -29.42 0.96 -12.27
C HIS A 63 -28.64 0.09 -11.28
N VAL A 64 -27.96 0.72 -10.32
CA VAL A 64 -27.09 0.07 -9.34
C VAL A 64 -27.39 0.60 -7.95
N ASP A 65 -26.95 -0.13 -6.96
CA ASP A 65 -27.03 0.29 -5.55
C ASP A 65 -25.63 0.36 -4.93
N GLU A 66 -25.50 1.08 -3.84
CA GLU A 66 -24.26 1.25 -3.08
C GLU A 66 -23.70 -0.12 -2.62
N GLY A 67 -22.40 -0.33 -2.73
CA GLY A 67 -21.73 -1.57 -2.34
C GLY A 67 -21.98 -2.78 -3.25
N LYS A 68 -22.71 -2.62 -4.34
CA LYS A 68 -22.97 -3.73 -5.30
C LYS A 68 -21.84 -3.89 -6.29
N ALA A 69 -21.55 -5.15 -6.60
CA ALA A 69 -20.63 -5.50 -7.67
C ALA A 69 -21.29 -5.31 -9.05
N VAL A 70 -20.53 -4.73 -9.98
CA VAL A 70 -20.94 -4.47 -11.36
C VAL A 70 -19.92 -5.04 -12.33
N ARG A 71 -20.36 -5.31 -13.56
CA ARG A 71 -19.51 -5.81 -14.65
C ARG A 71 -19.12 -4.68 -15.60
N LYS A 72 -17.99 -4.82 -16.26
CA LYS A 72 -17.59 -3.94 -17.35
C LYS A 72 -18.70 -3.78 -18.40
N GLY A 73 -18.99 -2.53 -18.79
CA GLY A 73 -20.04 -2.19 -19.74
C GLY A 73 -21.46 -2.13 -19.17
N GLN A 74 -21.68 -2.57 -17.92
CA GLN A 74 -22.98 -2.46 -17.27
C GLN A 74 -23.39 -0.99 -17.13
N VAL A 75 -24.65 -0.67 -17.47
CA VAL A 75 -25.20 0.68 -17.28
C VAL A 75 -25.36 0.93 -15.78
N LEU A 76 -24.80 2.05 -15.30
CA LEU A 76 -24.88 2.50 -13.93
C LEU A 76 -25.94 3.58 -13.76
N PHE A 77 -25.91 4.58 -14.65
CA PHE A 77 -26.80 5.73 -14.62
C PHE A 77 -27.33 6.02 -16.02
N THR A 78 -28.54 6.53 -16.08
CA THR A 78 -29.12 7.11 -17.30
C THR A 78 -29.53 8.54 -17.01
N ILE A 79 -28.97 9.49 -17.78
CA ILE A 79 -29.38 10.90 -17.82
C ILE A 79 -30.47 11.04 -18.88
N ASN A 80 -31.47 11.88 -18.63
CA ASN A 80 -32.50 12.18 -19.60
C ASN A 80 -31.87 12.70 -20.90
N ASN A 81 -32.15 12.06 -22.02
CA ASN A 81 -31.50 12.30 -23.28
C ASN A 81 -32.42 12.85 -24.38
N LEU A 82 -33.64 13.26 -24.03
CA LEU A 82 -34.64 13.72 -25.00
C LEU A 82 -34.14 14.93 -25.82
N GLU A 83 -33.45 15.88 -25.18
CA GLU A 83 -32.86 17.02 -25.86
C GLU A 83 -31.75 16.60 -26.83
N TYR A 84 -30.89 15.65 -26.44
CA TYR A 84 -29.82 15.11 -27.27
C TYR A 84 -30.34 14.30 -28.45
N LEU A 85 -31.44 13.56 -28.27
CA LEU A 85 -32.12 12.89 -29.38
C LEU A 85 -32.72 13.87 -30.39
N ALA A 86 -33.28 14.99 -29.91
CA ALA A 86 -33.78 16.04 -30.78
C ALA A 86 -32.64 16.69 -31.59
N GLU A 87 -31.45 16.88 -30.96
CA GLU A 87 -30.25 17.39 -31.64
C GLU A 87 -29.76 16.42 -32.72
N VAL A 88 -29.76 15.09 -32.48
CA VAL A 88 -29.43 14.09 -33.49
C VAL A 88 -30.40 14.17 -34.66
N MET A 89 -31.71 14.28 -34.41
CA MET A 89 -32.72 14.42 -35.48
C MET A 89 -32.49 15.67 -36.32
N ARG A 90 -32.18 16.80 -35.68
CA ARG A 90 -31.85 18.06 -36.37
C ARG A 90 -30.61 17.92 -37.27
N ALA A 91 -29.53 17.34 -36.73
CA ALA A 91 -28.29 17.10 -37.48
C ALA A 91 -28.52 16.16 -38.68
N LYS A 92 -29.31 15.10 -38.51
CA LYS A 92 -29.68 14.20 -39.57
C LYS A 92 -30.52 14.91 -40.68
N SER A 93 -31.39 15.83 -40.32
CA SER A 93 -32.16 16.58 -41.27
C SER A 93 -31.27 17.45 -42.16
N VAL A 94 -30.24 18.11 -41.59
CA VAL A 94 -29.24 18.87 -42.33
C VAL A 94 -28.44 17.99 -43.28
N LEU A 95 -28.01 16.79 -42.82
CA LEU A 95 -27.32 15.84 -43.68
C LEU A 95 -28.21 15.37 -44.85
N ASN A 96 -29.46 15.06 -44.60
CA ASN A 96 -30.41 14.65 -45.66
C ASN A 96 -30.64 15.77 -46.68
N GLN A 97 -30.74 17.01 -46.23
CA GLN A 97 -30.82 18.19 -47.14
C GLN A 97 -29.59 18.27 -48.02
N THR A 98 -28.36 18.22 -47.41
CA THR A 98 -27.11 18.28 -48.17
C THR A 98 -26.99 17.13 -49.18
N MET A 99 -27.45 15.94 -48.83
CA MET A 99 -27.49 14.78 -49.75
C MET A 99 -28.46 15.02 -50.92
N ALA A 100 -29.60 15.68 -50.71
CA ALA A 100 -30.54 16.06 -51.76
C ALA A 100 -29.93 17.11 -52.67
N ASP A 101 -29.22 18.11 -52.14
CA ASP A 101 -28.52 19.12 -52.89
C ASP A 101 -27.45 18.51 -53.79
N ILE A 102 -26.65 17.56 -53.29
CA ILE A 102 -25.66 16.83 -54.10
C ILE A 102 -26.35 16.11 -55.26
N LYS A 103 -27.44 15.42 -54.98
CA LYS A 103 -28.18 14.68 -56.05
C LYS A 103 -28.74 15.62 -57.12
N ALA A 104 -29.24 16.80 -56.73
CA ALA A 104 -29.70 17.81 -57.69
C ALA A 104 -28.52 18.33 -58.56
N GLU A 105 -27.39 18.58 -57.94
CA GLU A 105 -26.20 19.05 -58.64
C GLU A 105 -25.56 17.97 -59.53
N GLU A 106 -25.64 16.72 -59.17
CA GLU A 106 -25.19 15.58 -59.99
C GLU A 106 -26.03 15.48 -61.25
N LEU A 107 -27.34 15.73 -61.17
CA LEU A 107 -28.23 15.79 -62.37
C LEU A 107 -27.86 16.96 -63.27
N GLU A 108 -27.59 18.14 -62.67
CA GLU A 108 -27.13 19.34 -63.40
C GLU A 108 -25.78 19.11 -64.08
N LEU A 109 -24.86 18.40 -63.42
CA LEU A 109 -23.57 18.01 -64.00
C LEU A 109 -23.76 17.14 -65.25
N ILE A 110 -24.71 16.17 -65.22
CA ILE A 110 -25.03 15.31 -66.37
C ILE A 110 -25.50 16.17 -67.52
N ASN A 111 -26.40 17.13 -67.28
CA ASN A 111 -26.90 18.04 -68.30
C ASN A 111 -25.78 18.93 -68.85
N THR A 112 -24.97 19.53 -67.97
CA THR A 112 -23.80 20.36 -68.36
C THR A 112 -22.84 19.58 -69.24
N ARG A 113 -22.54 18.33 -68.89
CA ARG A 113 -21.66 17.44 -69.66
C ARG A 113 -22.19 17.20 -71.09
N LEU A 114 -23.48 16.91 -71.21
CA LEU A 114 -24.15 16.72 -72.52
C LEU A 114 -24.05 17.97 -73.40
N LEU A 115 -24.21 19.15 -72.83
CA LEU A 115 -24.12 20.41 -73.57
C LEU A 115 -22.69 20.74 -74.00
N VAL A 116 -21.70 20.44 -73.18
CA VAL A 116 -20.26 20.60 -73.51
C VAL A 116 -19.88 19.62 -74.64
N ASP A 117 -20.30 18.36 -74.55
CA ASP A 117 -20.01 17.34 -75.56
C ASP A 117 -20.61 17.67 -76.94
N ARG A 118 -21.73 18.44 -76.95
CA ARG A 118 -22.36 18.99 -78.15
C ARG A 118 -21.81 20.36 -78.60
N ASN A 119 -20.76 20.89 -77.93
CA ASN A 119 -20.16 22.21 -78.16
C ASN A 119 -21.15 23.37 -78.01
N VAL A 120 -22.23 23.24 -77.23
CA VAL A 120 -23.19 24.29 -76.95
C VAL A 120 -22.71 25.29 -75.93
N ILE A 121 -21.91 24.81 -74.93
CA ILE A 121 -21.33 25.63 -73.87
C ILE A 121 -19.82 25.39 -73.73
N ALA A 122 -19.12 26.35 -73.12
CA ALA A 122 -17.68 26.30 -72.93
C ALA A 122 -17.23 25.22 -71.95
N LYS A 123 -16.10 24.53 -72.19
CA LYS A 123 -15.56 23.46 -71.34
C LYS A 123 -15.30 23.86 -69.88
N ASN A 124 -15.05 25.15 -69.60
CA ASN A 124 -14.85 25.65 -68.23
C ASN A 124 -16.10 25.51 -67.35
N GLN A 125 -17.33 25.47 -67.95
CA GLN A 125 -18.59 25.26 -67.24
C GLN A 125 -18.62 23.87 -66.57
N LEU A 126 -18.05 22.84 -67.20
CA LEU A 126 -17.92 21.50 -66.64
C LEU A 126 -16.99 21.52 -65.39
N SER A 127 -15.90 22.23 -65.46
CA SER A 127 -14.98 22.36 -64.31
C SER A 127 -15.64 23.09 -63.12
N ILE A 128 -16.46 24.12 -63.40
CA ILE A 128 -17.23 24.81 -62.36
C ILE A 128 -18.25 23.88 -61.71
N ALA A 129 -19.01 23.10 -62.50
CA ALA A 129 -19.99 22.15 -61.99
C ALA A 129 -19.32 21.04 -61.11
N LEU A 130 -18.15 20.56 -61.57
CA LEU A 130 -17.36 19.58 -60.77
C LEU A 130 -16.90 20.19 -59.44
N ALA A 131 -16.36 21.42 -59.46
CA ALA A 131 -15.92 22.10 -58.24
C ALA A 131 -17.09 22.35 -57.28
N LYS A 132 -18.30 22.62 -57.80
CA LYS A 132 -19.51 22.78 -56.97
C LYS A 132 -19.91 21.47 -56.28
N ILE A 133 -19.85 20.34 -56.99
CA ILE A 133 -20.10 19.03 -56.39
C ILE A 133 -19.07 18.70 -55.31
N GLU A 134 -17.78 18.98 -55.54
CA GLU A 134 -16.75 18.78 -54.54
C GLU A 134 -17.01 19.63 -53.27
N GLY A 135 -17.44 20.90 -53.46
CA GLY A 135 -17.84 21.77 -52.35
C GLY A 135 -19.06 21.22 -51.58
N LEU A 136 -20.05 20.61 -52.26
CA LEU A 136 -21.19 20.00 -51.61
C LEU A 136 -20.80 18.70 -50.91
N LYS A 137 -19.87 17.92 -51.46
CA LYS A 137 -19.33 16.70 -50.76
C LYS A 137 -18.63 17.08 -49.45
N ALA A 138 -17.82 18.16 -49.44
CA ALA A 138 -17.21 18.67 -48.22
C ALA A 138 -18.26 19.08 -47.17
N LYS A 139 -19.36 19.74 -47.60
CA LYS A 139 -20.49 20.04 -46.70
C LYS A 139 -21.18 18.79 -46.15
N LYS A 140 -21.29 17.72 -46.95
CA LYS A 140 -21.82 16.43 -46.48
C LYS A 140 -20.96 15.86 -45.39
N GLU A 141 -19.64 15.84 -45.57
CA GLU A 141 -18.71 15.37 -44.55
C GLU A 141 -18.80 16.16 -43.21
N GLU A 142 -18.96 17.50 -43.32
CA GLU A 142 -19.24 18.37 -42.19
C GLU A 142 -20.55 17.96 -41.46
N ALA A 143 -21.62 17.80 -42.23
CA ALA A 143 -22.92 17.38 -41.68
C ALA A 143 -22.87 15.97 -41.02
N GLU A 144 -22.13 15.02 -41.62
CA GLU A 144 -21.89 13.71 -41.06
C GLU A 144 -21.13 13.81 -39.70
N ALA A 145 -20.13 14.66 -39.62
CA ALA A 145 -19.40 14.95 -38.39
C ALA A 145 -20.33 15.52 -37.30
N HIS A 146 -21.24 16.43 -37.64
CA HIS A 146 -22.25 16.94 -36.72
C HIS A 146 -23.22 15.87 -36.22
N VAL A 147 -23.68 14.98 -37.09
CA VAL A 147 -24.52 13.83 -36.69
C VAL A 147 -23.78 12.95 -35.69
N LYS A 148 -22.52 12.64 -35.96
CA LYS A 148 -21.68 11.81 -35.07
C LYS A 148 -21.46 12.48 -33.72
N ALA A 149 -21.19 13.77 -33.69
CA ALA A 149 -21.03 14.53 -32.44
C ALA A 149 -22.31 14.53 -31.60
N ALA A 150 -23.48 14.73 -32.22
CA ALA A 150 -24.76 14.65 -31.53
C ALA A 150 -25.05 13.23 -30.99
N GLN A 151 -24.73 12.17 -31.76
CA GLN A 151 -24.87 10.79 -31.33
C GLN A 151 -23.99 10.45 -30.11
N LEU A 152 -22.76 10.96 -30.05
CA LEU A 152 -21.86 10.79 -28.90
C LEU A 152 -22.46 11.39 -27.62
N ARG A 153 -23.16 12.53 -27.70
CA ARG A 153 -23.85 13.11 -26.54
C ARG A 153 -24.97 12.20 -26.03
N VAL A 154 -25.72 11.58 -26.92
CA VAL A 154 -26.72 10.56 -26.54
C VAL A 154 -26.07 9.35 -25.90
N GLU A 155 -24.94 8.87 -26.43
CA GLU A 155 -24.20 7.76 -25.82
C GLU A 155 -23.69 8.12 -24.42
N TYR A 156 -23.18 9.32 -24.21
CA TYR A 156 -22.69 9.81 -22.91
C TYR A 156 -23.81 9.99 -21.87
N SER A 157 -25.08 10.03 -22.28
CA SER A 157 -26.19 10.02 -21.32
C SER A 157 -26.38 8.68 -20.60
N SER A 158 -25.80 7.59 -21.14
CA SER A 158 -25.76 6.26 -20.53
C SER A 158 -24.39 6.00 -19.94
N ILE A 159 -24.23 6.22 -18.64
CA ILE A 159 -22.95 6.04 -17.95
C ILE A 159 -22.76 4.56 -17.62
N ARG A 160 -21.63 3.99 -18.05
CA ARG A 160 -21.30 2.57 -17.91
C ARG A 160 -20.03 2.35 -17.10
N ALA A 161 -19.96 1.17 -16.45
CA ALA A 161 -18.77 0.73 -15.75
C ALA A 161 -17.59 0.47 -16.71
N PRO A 162 -16.41 1.08 -16.50
CA PRO A 162 -15.24 0.86 -17.35
C PRO A 162 -14.57 -0.49 -17.13
N PHE A 163 -14.74 -1.10 -15.95
CA PHE A 163 -14.21 -2.41 -15.54
C PHE A 163 -15.13 -3.07 -14.51
N ASP A 164 -14.85 -4.32 -14.17
CA ASP A 164 -15.54 -5.05 -13.11
C ASP A 164 -15.12 -4.51 -11.75
N GLY A 165 -16.08 -4.14 -10.90
CA GLY A 165 -15.75 -3.54 -9.62
C GLY A 165 -16.94 -3.43 -8.69
N VAL A 166 -16.74 -2.75 -7.57
CA VAL A 166 -17.77 -2.44 -6.58
C VAL A 166 -18.05 -0.94 -6.62
N VAL A 167 -19.33 -0.61 -6.70
CA VAL A 167 -19.82 0.78 -6.66
C VAL A 167 -19.77 1.28 -5.22
N ASP A 168 -19.27 2.49 -5.02
CA ASP A 168 -19.26 3.17 -3.73
C ASP A 168 -20.57 3.98 -3.53
N ARG A 169 -20.54 5.05 -2.75
CA ARG A 169 -21.69 5.91 -2.48
C ARG A 169 -22.31 6.50 -3.72
N LEU A 170 -23.63 6.71 -3.66
CA LEU A 170 -24.45 7.38 -4.66
C LEU A 170 -24.99 8.70 -4.09
N PRO A 171 -24.23 9.81 -4.22
CA PRO A 171 -24.62 11.10 -3.64
C PRO A 171 -25.88 11.69 -4.27
N PHE A 172 -26.19 11.32 -5.50
CA PHE A 172 -27.35 11.80 -6.24
C PHE A 172 -28.45 10.73 -6.31
N LYS A 173 -29.71 11.19 -6.41
CA LYS A 173 -30.90 10.33 -6.55
C LYS A 173 -31.59 10.59 -7.90
N THR A 174 -32.45 9.69 -8.29
CA THR A 174 -33.30 9.87 -9.48
C THR A 174 -34.03 11.20 -9.38
N GLY A 175 -34.02 11.98 -10.47
CA GLY A 175 -34.54 13.34 -10.52
C GLY A 175 -33.55 14.46 -10.17
N SER A 176 -32.33 14.13 -9.68
CA SER A 176 -31.29 15.13 -9.46
C SER A 176 -30.78 15.69 -10.76
N LEU A 177 -30.56 17.02 -10.83
CA LEU A 177 -29.85 17.67 -11.91
C LEU A 177 -28.34 17.45 -11.72
N VAL A 178 -27.65 17.06 -12.78
CA VAL A 178 -26.21 16.91 -12.82
C VAL A 178 -25.61 17.69 -14.01
N ASP A 179 -24.45 18.29 -13.79
CA ASP A 179 -23.68 18.96 -14.80
C ASP A 179 -22.51 18.09 -15.29
N GLU A 180 -21.91 18.47 -16.42
CA GLU A 180 -20.69 17.83 -16.92
C GLU A 180 -19.57 17.91 -15.85
N GLY A 181 -18.90 16.77 -15.58
CA GLY A 181 -17.88 16.64 -14.54
C GLY A 181 -18.41 16.29 -13.14
N THR A 182 -19.73 16.32 -12.91
CA THR A 182 -20.32 15.95 -11.61
C THR A 182 -19.95 14.52 -11.24
N LEU A 183 -19.41 14.30 -10.03
CA LEU A 183 -19.07 12.98 -9.48
C LEU A 183 -20.35 12.23 -9.12
N LEU A 184 -20.61 11.11 -9.78
CA LEU A 184 -21.78 10.27 -9.56
C LEU A 184 -21.52 9.13 -8.59
N THR A 185 -20.35 8.54 -8.67
CA THR A 185 -19.89 7.48 -7.76
C THR A 185 -18.39 7.21 -8.00
N THR A 186 -17.81 6.36 -7.16
CA THR A 186 -16.49 5.79 -7.38
C THR A 186 -16.63 4.29 -7.65
N LEU A 187 -15.84 3.75 -8.54
CA LEU A 187 -15.79 2.32 -8.86
C LEU A 187 -14.42 1.76 -8.51
N SER A 188 -14.38 0.76 -7.62
CA SER A 188 -13.15 0.14 -7.14
C SER A 188 -13.06 -1.32 -7.58
N ASP A 189 -11.94 -1.70 -8.22
CA ASP A 189 -11.59 -3.10 -8.46
C ASP A 189 -10.77 -3.63 -7.27
N THR A 190 -11.44 -4.39 -6.44
CA THR A 190 -10.86 -4.99 -5.23
C THR A 190 -10.58 -6.50 -5.37
N LYS A 191 -10.53 -7.04 -6.58
CA LYS A 191 -10.19 -8.45 -6.81
C LYS A 191 -8.79 -8.79 -6.30
N ASN A 192 -7.87 -7.88 -6.51
CA ASN A 192 -6.56 -7.82 -5.89
C ASN A 192 -6.39 -6.41 -5.32
N VAL A 193 -5.47 -6.26 -4.38
CA VAL A 193 -5.18 -4.95 -3.79
C VAL A 193 -3.67 -4.71 -3.74
N PHE A 194 -3.31 -3.45 -3.72
CA PHE A 194 -1.96 -3.00 -3.46
C PHE A 194 -1.85 -2.49 -2.01
N ALA A 195 -0.83 -2.94 -1.29
CA ALA A 195 -0.41 -2.35 -0.05
C ALA A 195 0.82 -1.47 -0.30
N TYR A 196 0.67 -0.18 -0.07
CA TYR A 196 1.76 0.80 -0.14
C TYR A 196 2.30 1.02 1.26
N PHE A 197 3.60 0.89 1.43
CA PHE A 197 4.26 1.10 2.71
C PHE A 197 5.62 1.74 2.53
N ASN A 198 6.01 2.56 3.50
CA ASN A 198 7.21 3.35 3.44
C ASN A 198 8.33 2.66 4.21
N VAL A 199 9.51 2.57 3.58
CA VAL A 199 10.74 1.98 4.12
C VAL A 199 11.80 3.07 4.22
N SER A 200 12.47 3.18 5.35
CA SER A 200 13.54 4.17 5.55
C SER A 200 14.76 3.83 4.69
N GLU A 201 15.55 4.85 4.34
CA GLU A 201 16.80 4.65 3.57
C GLU A 201 17.74 3.63 4.23
N LYS A 202 17.88 3.68 5.55
CA LYS A 202 18.68 2.71 6.32
C LYS A 202 18.21 1.27 6.09
N GLU A 203 16.90 1.06 6.12
CA GLU A 203 16.31 -0.27 5.92
C GLU A 203 16.40 -0.71 4.47
N TYR A 204 16.17 0.23 3.53
CA TYR A 204 16.32 -0.03 2.11
C TYR A 204 17.76 -0.51 1.77
N LEU A 205 18.79 0.17 2.30
CA LEU A 205 20.18 -0.24 2.12
C LEU A 205 20.45 -1.65 2.69
N ALA A 206 19.92 -1.93 3.88
CA ALA A 206 20.04 -3.27 4.48
C ALA A 206 19.34 -4.35 3.65
N PHE A 207 18.23 -4.01 2.98
CA PHE A 207 17.56 -4.91 2.06
C PHE A 207 18.31 -5.04 0.73
N ALA A 208 18.89 -3.97 0.22
CA ALA A 208 19.66 -3.99 -1.04
C ALA A 208 20.90 -4.88 -0.95
N GLU A 209 21.54 -4.98 0.21
CA GLU A 209 22.67 -5.89 0.48
C GLU A 209 22.31 -7.39 0.35
N LEU A 210 21.02 -7.74 0.43
CA LEU A 210 20.55 -9.12 0.27
C LEU A 210 20.55 -9.60 -1.21
N GLY A 211 20.90 -8.72 -2.16
CA GLY A 211 21.05 -9.03 -3.57
C GLY A 211 19.78 -8.86 -4.42
N GLU A 212 19.92 -9.14 -5.73
CA GLU A 212 18.82 -8.89 -6.71
C GLU A 212 17.54 -9.67 -6.45
N GLY A 213 17.57 -10.78 -5.74
CA GLY A 213 16.39 -11.57 -5.35
C GLY A 213 15.44 -10.83 -4.41
N PHE A 214 15.89 -9.73 -3.80
CA PHE A 214 15.06 -8.91 -2.94
C PHE A 214 14.20 -7.88 -3.72
N LYS A 215 14.67 -7.41 -4.88
CA LYS A 215 14.02 -6.32 -5.63
C LYS A 215 12.64 -6.69 -6.20
N HIS A 216 12.44 -7.95 -6.54
CA HIS A 216 11.17 -8.42 -7.13
C HIS A 216 10.82 -9.78 -6.54
N ASN A 217 9.57 -9.96 -6.09
CA ASN A 217 9.01 -11.20 -5.56
C ASN A 217 9.30 -11.54 -4.08
N THR A 218 9.77 -10.60 -3.27
CA THR A 218 9.85 -10.84 -1.82
C THR A 218 8.45 -11.11 -1.26
N SER A 219 8.29 -12.31 -0.68
CA SER A 219 7.02 -12.68 -0.02
C SER A 219 6.85 -11.88 1.25
N VAL A 220 5.65 -11.34 1.42
CA VAL A 220 5.25 -10.53 2.57
C VAL A 220 3.91 -11.01 3.11
N SER A 221 3.68 -10.78 4.39
CA SER A 221 2.38 -11.01 5.02
C SER A 221 1.73 -9.67 5.36
N LEU A 222 0.42 -9.66 5.49
CA LEU A 222 -0.35 -8.49 5.88
C LEU A 222 -1.02 -8.73 7.23
N LEU A 223 -0.76 -7.86 8.18
CA LEU A 223 -1.47 -7.80 9.44
C LEU A 223 -2.59 -6.79 9.32
N LEU A 224 -3.80 -7.21 9.56
CA LEU A 224 -5.01 -6.37 9.48
C LEU A 224 -5.08 -5.38 10.65
N ALA A 225 -5.93 -4.37 10.54
CA ALA A 225 -6.12 -3.36 11.58
C ALA A 225 -6.56 -3.93 12.94
N ASN A 226 -7.23 -5.10 12.95
CA ASN A 226 -7.60 -5.83 14.16
C ASN A 226 -6.46 -6.67 14.79
N GLY A 227 -5.28 -6.70 14.15
CA GLY A 227 -4.13 -7.49 14.60
C GLY A 227 -4.13 -8.93 14.10
N GLU A 228 -5.07 -9.35 13.28
CA GLU A 228 -5.10 -10.68 12.68
C GLU A 228 -4.26 -10.75 11.41
N LEU A 229 -3.63 -11.89 11.18
CA LEU A 229 -2.87 -12.13 9.96
C LEU A 229 -3.84 -12.41 8.80
N TYR A 230 -3.68 -11.66 7.71
CA TYR A 230 -4.43 -11.92 6.49
C TYR A 230 -4.03 -13.28 5.88
N PRO A 231 -4.99 -14.15 5.51
CA PRO A 231 -4.70 -15.53 5.12
C PRO A 231 -3.93 -15.68 3.80
N HIS A 232 -3.97 -14.65 2.93
CA HIS A 232 -3.26 -14.67 1.65
C HIS A 232 -1.97 -13.87 1.73
N GLY A 233 -0.86 -14.52 1.41
CA GLY A 233 0.45 -13.86 1.30
C GLY A 233 0.51 -12.92 0.09
N GLY A 234 1.28 -11.86 0.24
CA GLY A 234 1.56 -10.91 -0.83
C GLY A 234 2.98 -10.99 -1.34
N LYS A 235 3.25 -10.23 -2.40
CA LYS A 235 4.58 -10.09 -2.98
C LYS A 235 4.89 -8.63 -3.25
N VAL A 236 6.10 -8.20 -2.93
CA VAL A 236 6.60 -6.88 -3.33
C VAL A 236 6.81 -6.88 -4.85
N GLU A 237 6.07 -6.02 -5.56
CA GLU A 237 6.16 -5.90 -7.02
C GLU A 237 7.00 -4.71 -7.46
N THR A 238 6.93 -3.62 -6.71
CA THR A 238 7.54 -2.35 -7.11
C THR A 238 8.15 -1.66 -5.91
N ILE A 239 9.30 -1.07 -6.14
CA ILE A 239 9.97 -0.12 -5.26
C ILE A 239 10.06 1.17 -6.05
N GLU A 240 9.69 2.30 -5.49
CA GLU A 240 9.82 3.60 -6.15
C GLU A 240 11.29 3.91 -6.50
N GLY A 241 11.50 4.79 -7.46
CA GLY A 241 12.84 5.15 -7.94
C GLY A 241 13.51 6.27 -7.14
N GLU A 242 12.76 6.97 -6.27
CA GLU A 242 13.24 8.14 -5.54
C GLU A 242 12.80 8.09 -4.08
N PHE A 243 13.68 8.60 -3.20
CA PHE A 243 13.33 8.84 -1.80
C PHE A 243 12.55 10.14 -1.65
N ASP A 244 11.51 10.12 -0.84
CA ASP A 244 10.86 11.36 -0.40
C ASP A 244 11.84 12.19 0.43
N LYS A 245 12.15 13.39 -0.08
CA LYS A 245 13.15 14.29 0.52
C LYS A 245 12.76 14.83 1.90
N ASN A 246 11.47 14.82 2.21
CA ASN A 246 10.97 15.33 3.50
C ASN A 246 11.04 14.28 4.60
N THR A 247 10.84 13.00 4.24
CA THR A 247 10.76 11.90 5.21
C THR A 247 11.96 10.96 5.19
N GLY A 248 12.78 10.98 4.10
CA GLY A 248 13.88 10.04 3.90
C GLY A 248 13.41 8.60 3.66
N ASN A 249 12.16 8.41 3.26
CA ASN A 249 11.58 7.11 3.00
C ASN A 249 11.41 6.86 1.51
N ILE A 250 11.33 5.58 1.13
CA ILE A 250 11.00 5.12 -0.21
C ILE A 250 9.76 4.23 -0.15
N ALA A 251 8.82 4.43 -1.06
CA ALA A 251 7.61 3.65 -1.06
C ALA A 251 7.80 2.30 -1.76
N PHE A 252 7.33 1.26 -1.09
CA PHE A 252 7.23 -0.11 -1.59
C PHE A 252 5.77 -0.41 -1.87
N ARG A 253 5.51 -1.19 -2.92
CA ARG A 253 4.19 -1.68 -3.26
C ARG A 253 4.18 -3.19 -3.28
N ALA A 254 3.37 -3.78 -2.42
CA ALA A 254 3.11 -5.21 -2.41
C ALA A 254 1.68 -5.49 -2.93
N ARG A 255 1.54 -6.57 -3.70
CA ARG A 255 0.26 -7.05 -4.20
C ARG A 255 -0.24 -8.19 -3.35
N PHE A 256 -1.54 -8.17 -3.06
CA PHE A 256 -2.26 -9.22 -2.35
C PHE A 256 -3.51 -9.64 -3.13
N ASP A 257 -3.75 -10.93 -3.22
CA ASP A 257 -5.01 -11.47 -3.72
C ASP A 257 -6.11 -11.25 -2.69
N ASN A 258 -7.33 -10.94 -3.13
CA ASN A 258 -8.45 -10.63 -2.24
C ASN A 258 -9.75 -11.36 -2.69
N PRO A 259 -9.74 -12.70 -2.69
CA PRO A 259 -10.88 -13.48 -3.19
C PRO A 259 -12.15 -13.27 -2.36
N GLU A 260 -12.03 -13.13 -1.04
CA GLU A 260 -13.16 -12.88 -0.14
C GLU A 260 -13.61 -11.41 -0.14
N LYS A 261 -12.93 -10.52 -0.86
CA LYS A 261 -13.20 -9.07 -0.90
C LYS A 261 -13.22 -8.40 0.48
N LEU A 262 -12.44 -8.96 1.41
CA LEU A 262 -12.31 -8.44 2.78
C LEU A 262 -11.61 -7.09 2.78
N LEU A 263 -10.54 -6.95 1.99
CA LEU A 263 -9.77 -5.73 1.87
C LEU A 263 -10.51 -4.73 0.97
N LYS A 264 -10.69 -3.51 1.47
CA LYS A 264 -11.33 -2.41 0.75
C LYS A 264 -10.30 -1.35 0.37
N HIS A 265 -10.60 -0.56 -0.63
CA HIS A 265 -9.81 0.63 -0.92
C HIS A 265 -9.84 1.58 0.28
N GLY A 266 -8.67 2.12 0.66
CA GLY A 266 -8.53 3.00 1.82
C GLY A 266 -8.47 2.28 3.18
N SER A 267 -8.44 0.93 3.20
CA SER A 267 -8.13 0.19 4.43
C SER A 267 -6.68 0.39 4.83
N SER A 268 -6.38 0.25 6.12
CA SER A 268 -5.01 0.27 6.66
C SER A 268 -4.62 -1.11 7.20
N GLY A 269 -3.32 -1.35 7.27
CA GLY A 269 -2.75 -2.56 7.84
C GLY A 269 -1.26 -2.40 8.09
N ARG A 270 -0.58 -3.51 8.37
CA ARG A 270 0.88 -3.54 8.50
C ARG A 270 1.42 -4.67 7.62
N VAL A 271 2.31 -4.32 6.70
CA VAL A 271 3.05 -5.31 5.92
C VAL A 271 4.19 -5.83 6.75
N GLN A 272 4.28 -7.14 6.88
CA GLN A 272 5.36 -7.85 7.56
C GLN A 272 6.35 -8.38 6.53
N MET A 273 7.58 -7.88 6.58
CA MET A 273 8.68 -8.33 5.73
C MET A 273 9.67 -9.17 6.51
N PRO A 274 10.11 -10.32 5.98
CA PRO A 274 11.13 -11.14 6.60
C PRO A 274 12.49 -10.42 6.56
N LYS A 275 13.13 -10.26 7.71
CA LYS A 275 14.48 -9.72 7.88
C LYS A 275 15.38 -10.77 8.49
N LYS A 276 16.39 -11.20 7.74
CA LYS A 276 17.43 -12.07 8.28
C LYS A 276 18.32 -11.29 9.24
N VAL A 277 18.54 -11.83 10.41
CA VAL A 277 19.44 -11.27 11.44
C VAL A 277 20.47 -12.35 11.78
N ASN A 278 21.73 -12.02 11.59
CA ASN A 278 22.85 -12.94 11.74
C ASN A 278 23.84 -12.40 12.77
N GLY A 279 24.46 -13.30 13.52
CA GLY A 279 25.53 -12.93 14.43
C GLY A 279 25.09 -12.22 15.72
N TYR A 280 23.81 -12.28 16.06
CA TYR A 280 23.30 -11.67 17.30
C TYR A 280 23.36 -12.67 18.46
N TRP A 281 23.61 -12.12 19.65
CA TRP A 281 23.62 -12.87 20.90
C TRP A 281 22.29 -12.70 21.62
N LEU A 282 21.74 -13.82 22.09
CA LEU A 282 20.47 -13.88 22.78
C LEU A 282 20.69 -13.66 24.28
N ILE A 283 20.07 -12.61 24.83
CA ILE A 283 20.12 -12.26 26.25
C ILE A 283 18.70 -12.24 26.80
N PRO A 284 18.39 -12.98 27.89
CA PRO A 284 17.08 -12.93 28.52
C PRO A 284 16.76 -11.54 29.05
N GLN A 285 15.55 -11.01 28.82
CA GLN A 285 15.14 -9.71 29.32
C GLN A 285 15.27 -9.60 30.85
N LYS A 286 14.96 -10.69 31.57
CA LYS A 286 15.09 -10.76 33.03
C LYS A 286 16.53 -10.63 33.56
N ALA A 287 17.53 -10.82 32.69
CA ALA A 287 18.94 -10.63 33.03
C ALA A 287 19.42 -9.18 32.86
N VAL A 288 18.59 -8.33 32.21
CA VAL A 288 18.95 -6.96 31.87
C VAL A 288 18.36 -6.01 32.90
N PHE A 289 19.16 -5.05 33.33
CA PHE A 289 18.74 -3.95 34.23
C PHE A 289 19.23 -2.62 33.68
N GLU A 290 18.54 -1.55 34.07
CA GLU A 290 18.79 -0.20 33.58
C GLU A 290 19.37 0.67 34.67
N ILE A 291 20.43 1.41 34.35
CA ILE A 291 21.00 2.45 35.17
C ILE A 291 21.23 3.66 34.27
N GLN A 292 20.64 4.81 34.62
CA GLN A 292 20.80 6.09 33.90
C GLN A 292 20.61 5.92 32.39
N GLU A 293 19.44 5.35 31.98
CA GLU A 293 19.04 5.13 30.59
C GLU A 293 19.93 4.18 29.77
N LYS A 294 20.84 3.46 30.44
CA LYS A 294 21.70 2.44 29.83
C LYS A 294 21.38 1.05 30.35
N ASN A 295 21.34 0.11 29.46
CA ASN A 295 21.09 -1.30 29.80
C ASN A 295 22.40 -2.02 30.11
N TYR A 296 22.35 -2.84 31.15
CA TYR A 296 23.47 -3.62 31.64
C TYR A 296 23.06 -5.06 31.95
N VAL A 297 24.04 -5.95 31.93
CA VAL A 297 23.97 -7.29 32.47
C VAL A 297 25.14 -7.55 33.38
N PHE A 298 24.98 -8.44 34.34
CA PHE A 298 26.12 -8.95 35.11
C PHE A 298 26.76 -10.11 34.36
N VAL A 299 28.08 -10.00 34.12
CA VAL A 299 28.88 -11.07 33.53
C VAL A 299 29.82 -11.60 34.63
N LYS A 300 29.83 -12.90 34.83
CA LYS A 300 30.72 -13.59 35.79
C LYS A 300 32.06 -13.87 35.10
N ASP A 301 33.13 -13.37 35.67
CA ASP A 301 34.47 -13.64 35.21
C ASP A 301 34.99 -15.03 35.70
N LYS A 302 36.19 -15.42 35.24
CA LYS A 302 36.80 -16.72 35.61
C LYS A 302 37.05 -16.92 37.09
N THR A 303 37.11 -15.82 37.88
CA THR A 303 37.32 -15.84 39.35
C THR A 303 36.01 -15.92 40.12
N GLY A 304 34.85 -15.92 39.39
CA GLY A 304 33.52 -15.92 39.99
C GLY A 304 33.01 -14.52 40.36
N THR A 305 33.74 -13.46 39.97
CA THR A 305 33.39 -12.06 40.31
C THR A 305 32.46 -11.49 39.25
N LEU A 306 31.43 -10.79 39.70
CA LEU A 306 30.46 -10.11 38.81
C LEU A 306 30.98 -8.77 38.32
N LYS A 307 30.95 -8.55 37.00
CA LYS A 307 31.24 -7.28 36.34
C LYS A 307 30.00 -6.83 35.56
N MET A 308 29.72 -5.55 35.59
CA MET A 308 28.69 -4.96 34.73
C MET A 308 29.22 -4.82 33.32
N LYS A 309 28.45 -5.32 32.33
CA LYS A 309 28.73 -5.13 30.92
C LYS A 309 27.52 -4.42 30.29
N SER A 310 27.78 -3.28 29.65
CA SER A 310 26.73 -2.54 28.95
C SER A 310 26.30 -3.29 27.70
N LEU A 311 25.05 -3.16 27.35
CA LEU A 311 24.48 -3.69 26.10
C LEU A 311 23.52 -2.69 25.47
N ILE A 312 23.40 -2.76 24.16
CA ILE A 312 22.40 -2.03 23.40
C ILE A 312 21.43 -3.08 22.83
N PRO A 313 20.16 -3.10 23.29
CA PRO A 313 19.15 -3.98 22.71
C PRO A 313 18.85 -3.51 21.29
N GLU A 314 19.36 -4.21 20.27
CA GLU A 314 19.10 -3.85 18.88
C GLU A 314 17.72 -4.38 18.43
N ILE A 315 17.33 -5.57 18.92
CA ILE A 315 16.04 -6.16 18.59
C ILE A 315 15.42 -6.73 19.87
N ARG A 316 14.16 -6.37 20.10
CA ARG A 316 13.36 -6.88 21.20
C ARG A 316 12.48 -8.03 20.73
N MET A 317 12.59 -9.18 21.37
CA MET A 317 11.72 -10.34 21.20
C MET A 317 10.87 -10.53 22.48
N PRO A 318 9.82 -11.33 22.50
CA PRO A 318 8.92 -11.45 23.67
C PRO A 318 9.59 -11.63 25.03
N HIS A 319 10.68 -12.38 25.12
CA HIS A 319 11.36 -12.64 26.40
C HIS A 319 12.87 -12.41 26.36
N PHE A 320 13.39 -11.95 25.21
CA PHE A 320 14.81 -11.86 24.94
C PHE A 320 15.15 -10.57 24.22
N TYR A 321 16.41 -10.14 24.34
CA TYR A 321 17.02 -9.15 23.48
C TYR A 321 18.05 -9.82 22.58
N LEU A 322 18.08 -9.40 21.33
CA LEU A 322 19.18 -9.68 20.41
C LEU A 322 20.15 -8.51 20.47
N VAL A 323 21.39 -8.80 20.81
CA VAL A 323 22.44 -7.81 21.09
C VAL A 323 23.72 -8.18 20.36
N LYS A 324 24.61 -7.20 20.18
CA LYS A 324 25.98 -7.41 19.69
C LYS A 324 26.99 -7.23 20.82
N GLY A 325 28.25 -7.60 20.57
CA GLY A 325 29.37 -7.35 21.50
C GLY A 325 29.53 -8.38 22.62
N PHE A 326 28.87 -9.54 22.52
CA PHE A 326 29.09 -10.68 23.40
C PHE A 326 29.92 -11.77 22.71
N THR A 327 30.43 -12.70 23.52
CA THR A 327 31.21 -13.85 23.07
C THR A 327 30.76 -15.12 23.78
N SER A 328 31.14 -16.28 23.27
CA SER A 328 30.86 -17.57 23.90
C SER A 328 31.59 -17.76 25.25
N SER A 329 32.53 -16.88 25.59
CA SER A 329 33.21 -16.88 26.90
C SER A 329 32.49 -16.09 27.97
N ASP A 330 31.55 -15.23 27.60
CA ASP A 330 30.75 -14.43 28.53
C ASP A 330 29.76 -15.33 29.28
N THR A 331 29.75 -15.29 30.59
CA THR A 331 28.77 -16.00 31.43
C THR A 331 27.85 -14.97 32.08
N VAL A 332 26.62 -14.89 31.65
CA VAL A 332 25.64 -13.87 32.09
C VAL A 332 24.81 -14.42 33.25
N LEU A 333 24.61 -13.59 34.29
CA LEU A 333 23.65 -13.86 35.35
C LEU A 333 22.23 -13.71 34.81
N VAL A 334 21.44 -14.78 34.90
CA VAL A 334 20.10 -14.84 34.33
C VAL A 334 19.01 -14.41 35.30
N GLU A 335 19.18 -14.73 36.57
CA GLU A 335 18.20 -14.48 37.63
C GLU A 335 18.88 -13.96 38.91
N GLY A 336 18.18 -13.18 39.74
CA GLY A 336 18.69 -12.67 41.00
C GLY A 336 19.53 -11.39 40.84
N ILE A 337 19.38 -10.64 39.77
CA ILE A 337 20.10 -9.38 39.52
C ILE A 337 19.93 -8.34 40.65
N GLN A 338 18.78 -8.38 41.34
CA GLN A 338 18.47 -7.48 42.47
C GLN A 338 19.20 -7.85 43.76
N LEU A 339 19.74 -9.08 43.87
CA LEU A 339 20.37 -9.63 45.07
C LEU A 339 21.89 -9.45 45.06
N VAL A 340 22.47 -8.94 43.97
CA VAL A 340 23.91 -8.87 43.76
C VAL A 340 24.40 -7.47 43.46
N LYS A 341 25.68 -7.25 43.68
CA LYS A 341 26.36 -5.99 43.37
C LYS A 341 27.61 -6.25 42.51
N GLN A 342 28.03 -5.21 41.78
CA GLN A 342 29.30 -5.25 41.06
C GLN A 342 30.47 -5.57 41.97
N GLY A 343 31.38 -6.44 41.55
CA GLY A 343 32.52 -6.88 42.31
C GLY A 343 32.25 -8.02 43.29
N GLN A 344 30.99 -8.42 43.46
CA GLN A 344 30.61 -9.53 44.33
C GLN A 344 31.00 -10.88 43.70
N LYS A 345 31.51 -11.80 44.53
CA LYS A 345 31.72 -13.21 44.12
C LYS A 345 30.45 -14.02 44.30
N ILE A 346 30.08 -14.78 43.29
CA ILE A 346 28.92 -15.69 43.35
C ILE A 346 29.30 -17.11 42.98
N LYS A 347 28.55 -18.06 43.55
CA LYS A 347 28.54 -19.46 43.12
C LYS A 347 27.41 -19.56 42.09
N GLY A 348 27.75 -19.55 40.77
CA GLY A 348 26.75 -19.62 39.72
C GLY A 348 26.42 -21.09 39.37
N GLU A 349 25.13 -21.41 39.26
CA GLU A 349 24.65 -22.65 38.70
C GLU A 349 24.44 -22.49 37.21
N TYR A 350 25.13 -23.30 36.40
CA TYR A 350 25.05 -23.19 34.95
C TYR A 350 23.73 -23.79 34.41
N VAL A 351 22.94 -22.98 33.74
CA VAL A 351 21.73 -23.40 33.03
C VAL A 351 21.93 -23.13 31.52
N PRO A 352 21.80 -24.16 30.67
CA PRO A 352 21.93 -23.95 29.23
C PRO A 352 20.89 -22.91 28.72
N MET A 353 21.30 -21.98 27.88
CA MET A 353 20.41 -20.94 27.33
C MET A 353 19.21 -21.53 26.59
N ARG A 354 19.38 -22.68 25.94
CA ARG A 354 18.27 -23.40 25.27
C ARG A 354 17.15 -23.79 26.23
N ARG A 355 17.49 -24.22 27.46
CA ARG A 355 16.50 -24.54 28.49
C ARG A 355 15.73 -23.30 28.96
N ILE A 356 16.40 -22.15 28.99
CA ILE A 356 15.77 -20.87 29.34
C ILE A 356 14.80 -20.46 28.23
N LEU A 357 15.17 -20.67 26.97
CA LEU A 357 14.30 -20.46 25.81
C LEU A 357 13.04 -21.34 25.82
N GLU A 358 13.17 -22.60 26.17
CA GLU A 358 12.05 -23.54 26.25
C GLU A 358 11.07 -23.14 27.36
N LYS A 359 11.58 -22.83 28.55
CA LYS A 359 10.77 -22.35 29.69
C LYS A 359 9.99 -21.04 29.34
N SER A 360 10.56 -20.16 28.53
CA SER A 360 9.89 -18.90 28.16
C SER A 360 8.87 -19.03 27.03
N LYS A 361 8.84 -20.13 26.30
CA LYS A 361 7.79 -20.42 25.29
C LYS A 361 6.52 -21.00 25.91
N THR A 362 6.60 -21.46 27.15
CA THR A 362 5.49 -22.12 27.87
C THR A 362 4.74 -21.14 28.80
N LEU A 363 5.19 -19.91 28.90
CA LEU A 363 4.57 -18.77 29.60
C LEU A 363 4.06 -17.72 28.60
#